data_4b095e6edcfc87e710a6f46c34dc65de
#
_entry.id   4b095e6edcfc87e710a6f46c34dc65de
#
_cell.length_a   1.000
_cell.length_b   1.000
_cell.length_c   1.000
_cell.angle_alpha   90.00
_cell.angle_beta   90.00
_cell.angle_gamma   90.00
#
_symmetry.space_group_name_H-M   'P 1'
#
loop_
_entity.id
_entity.type
_entity.pdbx_description
1 polymer ?
#
loop_
_entity_poly.entity_id
_entity_poly.type
_entity_poly.pdbx_seq_one_letter_code
_entity_poly.pdbx_strand_id
1 'polypeptide(L)'
;PEKFHGLTDTDTRYRQRYVDLIMNADSKDTFIKRSKILAAIRKYLSGEGFMEVETPMLVANAGGAAARPFETHFNALNEDLKLRISLELYLKRLIVGGLEKVYEIGRVFRNEGLDTRHNPEFTLMELYQAYTDYHGMMDLTENMYRFVAQEVLGTTQIVYKGIPMDLGKPFERITMVDAVKKYAGVDWNEVETLEQARELAKEHNVEFEERHKKGDILNLFFEEFVEELSLIHISEPTRRS
;
A
#
# COMPACT_ATOMS: atom_id res chain seq x y z
N PRO A 1 -12.25 -34.53 -8.91
CA PRO A 1 -11.84 -33.65 -7.85
C PRO A 1 -11.79 -34.44 -6.55
N GLU A 2 -10.64 -34.41 -5.91
CA GLU A 2 -10.41 -35.11 -4.66
C GLU A 2 -11.27 -34.48 -3.55
N LYS A 3 -12.32 -35.13 -3.17
CA LYS A 3 -13.30 -34.67 -2.18
C LYS A 3 -12.74 -34.46 -0.77
N PHE A 4 -11.53 -34.96 -0.48
CA PHE A 4 -10.97 -34.99 0.88
C PHE A 4 -9.76 -34.07 1.12
N HIS A 5 -9.16 -33.48 0.08
CA HIS A 5 -7.92 -32.68 0.20
C HIS A 5 -8.06 -31.22 -0.23
N GLY A 6 -9.28 -30.78 -0.51
CA GLY A 6 -9.51 -29.44 -1.05
C GLY A 6 -9.07 -29.31 -2.51
N LEU A 7 -9.15 -28.10 -3.04
CA LEU A 7 -8.64 -27.73 -4.36
C LEU A 7 -7.24 -27.14 -4.19
N THR A 8 -6.20 -27.83 -4.67
CA THR A 8 -4.79 -27.44 -4.48
C THR A 8 -4.22 -26.71 -5.68
N ASP A 9 -4.70 -26.99 -6.90
CA ASP A 9 -4.23 -26.33 -8.11
C ASP A 9 -4.51 -24.82 -8.09
N THR A 10 -3.44 -24.02 -8.07
CA THR A 10 -3.51 -22.58 -7.89
C THR A 10 -4.24 -21.89 -9.05
N ASP A 11 -4.00 -22.32 -10.30
CA ASP A 11 -4.63 -21.70 -11.46
C ASP A 11 -6.15 -21.93 -11.45
N THR A 12 -6.58 -23.15 -11.16
CA THR A 12 -8.00 -23.48 -11.00
C THR A 12 -8.64 -22.69 -9.83
N ARG A 13 -7.94 -22.55 -8.70
CA ARG A 13 -8.43 -21.74 -7.56
C ARG A 13 -8.67 -20.28 -7.92
N TYR A 14 -7.82 -19.70 -8.74
CA TYR A 14 -7.99 -18.33 -9.19
C TYR A 14 -9.07 -18.18 -10.27
N ARG A 15 -9.08 -19.08 -11.25
CA ARG A 15 -10.06 -19.05 -12.38
C ARG A 15 -11.46 -19.43 -11.97
N GLN A 16 -11.59 -20.38 -11.03
CA GLN A 16 -12.86 -20.89 -10.53
C GLN A 16 -13.01 -20.59 -9.03
N ARG A 17 -12.95 -19.33 -8.67
CA ARG A 17 -12.99 -18.89 -7.27
C ARG A 17 -14.21 -19.41 -6.52
N TYR A 18 -15.35 -19.55 -7.16
CA TYR A 18 -16.56 -20.12 -6.57
C TYR A 18 -16.37 -21.59 -6.15
N VAL A 19 -15.61 -22.39 -6.90
CA VAL A 19 -15.25 -23.76 -6.52
C VAL A 19 -14.27 -23.75 -5.35
N ASP A 20 -13.26 -22.89 -5.39
CA ASP A 20 -12.30 -22.70 -4.30
C ASP A 20 -13.03 -22.35 -2.98
N LEU A 21 -14.03 -21.49 -3.00
CA LEU A 21 -14.84 -21.14 -1.83
C LEU A 21 -15.68 -22.30 -1.28
N ILE A 22 -16.08 -23.25 -2.13
CA ILE A 22 -16.81 -24.45 -1.70
C ILE A 22 -15.84 -25.47 -1.08
N MET A 23 -14.67 -25.62 -1.69
CA MET A 23 -13.72 -26.69 -1.35
C MET A 23 -12.76 -26.33 -0.23
N ASN A 24 -12.42 -25.04 -0.10
CA ASN A 24 -11.39 -24.54 0.83
C ASN A 24 -11.98 -23.55 1.84
N ALA A 25 -12.20 -24.02 3.06
CA ALA A 25 -12.75 -23.20 4.14
C ALA A 25 -11.90 -21.94 4.44
N ASP A 26 -10.57 -22.08 4.35
CA ASP A 26 -9.63 -20.98 4.58
C ASP A 26 -9.79 -19.85 3.57
N SER A 27 -10.05 -20.18 2.30
CA SER A 27 -10.35 -19.17 1.27
C SER A 27 -11.61 -18.40 1.60
N LYS A 28 -12.67 -19.10 2.00
CA LYS A 28 -13.93 -18.48 2.41
C LYS A 28 -13.75 -17.56 3.63
N ASP A 29 -13.02 -18.02 4.64
CA ASP A 29 -12.72 -17.23 5.84
C ASP A 29 -11.91 -15.98 5.51
N THR A 30 -10.95 -16.07 4.61
CA THR A 30 -10.16 -14.93 4.13
C THR A 30 -11.04 -13.85 3.50
N PHE A 31 -12.00 -14.20 2.64
CA PHE A 31 -12.90 -13.23 2.02
C PHE A 31 -13.89 -12.62 3.03
N ILE A 32 -14.36 -13.41 4.00
CA ILE A 32 -15.19 -12.90 5.09
C ILE A 32 -14.39 -11.89 5.94
N LYS A 33 -13.16 -12.23 6.33
CA LYS A 33 -12.27 -11.33 7.07
C LYS A 33 -11.97 -10.05 6.30
N ARG A 34 -11.71 -10.14 4.98
CA ARG A 34 -11.53 -8.96 4.14
C ARG A 34 -12.73 -8.00 4.21
N SER A 35 -13.95 -8.54 4.11
CA SER A 35 -15.16 -7.72 4.22
C SER A 35 -15.30 -7.07 5.59
N LYS A 36 -15.00 -7.81 6.67
CA LYS A 36 -15.00 -7.28 8.05
C LYS A 36 -13.94 -6.20 8.25
N ILE A 37 -12.74 -6.35 7.67
CA ILE A 37 -11.67 -5.35 7.72
C ILE A 37 -12.15 -4.04 7.10
N LEU A 38 -12.74 -4.07 5.90
CA LEU A 38 -13.26 -2.86 5.25
C LEU A 38 -14.36 -2.18 6.07
N ALA A 39 -15.24 -2.97 6.67
CA ALA A 39 -16.28 -2.44 7.56
C ALA A 39 -15.68 -1.80 8.84
N ALA A 40 -14.66 -2.43 9.43
CA ALA A 40 -13.96 -1.92 10.60
C ALA A 40 -13.18 -0.62 10.30
N ILE A 41 -12.52 -0.53 9.14
CA ILE A 41 -11.85 0.70 8.68
C ILE A 41 -12.86 1.84 8.57
N ARG A 42 -14.02 1.61 7.90
CA ARG A 42 -15.08 2.61 7.79
C ARG A 42 -15.59 3.05 9.15
N LYS A 43 -15.83 2.10 10.05
CA LYS A 43 -16.29 2.39 11.42
C LYS A 43 -15.28 3.26 12.18
N TYR A 44 -13.99 2.93 12.07
CA TYR A 44 -12.92 3.69 12.71
C TYR A 44 -12.82 5.11 12.15
N LEU A 45 -12.72 5.25 10.82
CA LEU A 45 -12.55 6.56 10.17
C LEU A 45 -13.76 7.47 10.37
N SER A 46 -14.98 6.91 10.32
CA SER A 46 -16.19 7.67 10.67
C SER A 46 -16.19 8.14 12.11
N GLY A 47 -15.70 7.31 13.05
CA GLY A 47 -15.50 7.67 14.46
C GLY A 47 -14.50 8.81 14.66
N GLU A 48 -13.47 8.88 13.83
CA GLU A 48 -12.47 9.95 13.80
C GLU A 48 -12.96 11.22 13.05
N GLY A 49 -14.18 11.22 12.55
CA GLY A 49 -14.79 12.35 11.84
C GLY A 49 -14.39 12.47 10.36
N PHE A 50 -13.87 11.41 9.75
CA PHE A 50 -13.64 11.37 8.32
C PHE A 50 -14.92 11.12 7.53
N MET A 51 -15.09 11.82 6.42
CA MET A 51 -16.16 11.63 5.45
C MET A 51 -15.69 10.68 4.35
N GLU A 52 -16.42 9.58 4.12
CA GLU A 52 -16.21 8.74 2.93
C GLU A 52 -16.77 9.47 1.70
N VAL A 53 -15.98 9.54 0.65
CA VAL A 53 -16.34 10.18 -0.61
C VAL A 53 -16.10 9.26 -1.78
N GLU A 54 -16.76 9.53 -2.91
CA GLU A 54 -16.52 8.86 -4.19
C GLU A 54 -16.08 9.90 -5.22
N THR A 55 -14.96 9.66 -5.87
CA THR A 55 -14.41 10.53 -6.90
C THR A 55 -14.35 9.81 -8.27
N PRO A 56 -14.25 10.55 -9.39
CA PRO A 56 -14.31 9.96 -10.71
C PRO A 56 -13.22 8.90 -10.97
N MET A 57 -13.62 7.77 -11.58
CA MET A 57 -12.70 6.76 -12.08
C MET A 57 -12.16 7.11 -13.47
N LEU A 58 -12.98 7.78 -14.30
CA LEU A 58 -12.57 8.31 -15.60
C LEU A 58 -12.07 9.73 -15.42
N VAL A 59 -10.83 9.99 -15.82
CA VAL A 59 -10.15 11.26 -15.60
C VAL A 59 -9.45 11.72 -16.88
N ALA A 60 -9.39 13.03 -17.11
CA ALA A 60 -8.62 13.58 -18.23
C ALA A 60 -7.11 13.42 -17.99
N ASN A 61 -6.68 13.65 -16.74
CA ASN A 61 -5.28 13.54 -16.34
C ASN A 61 -5.14 12.52 -15.19
N ALA A 62 -4.44 11.42 -15.47
CA ALA A 62 -4.02 10.49 -14.43
C ALA A 62 -2.81 11.08 -13.70
N GLY A 63 -2.88 11.14 -12.36
CA GLY A 63 -1.80 11.66 -11.52
C GLY A 63 -1.96 11.18 -10.08
N GLY A 64 -1.03 11.61 -9.19
CA GLY A 64 -0.98 11.17 -7.80
C GLY A 64 -0.17 9.89 -7.58
N ALA A 65 0.37 9.29 -8.65
CA ALA A 65 1.27 8.16 -8.59
C ALA A 65 2.18 8.13 -9.83
N ALA A 66 3.30 7.42 -9.74
CA ALA A 66 4.18 7.13 -10.88
C ALA A 66 3.75 5.79 -11.48
N ALA A 67 2.70 5.78 -12.31
CA ALA A 67 2.17 4.57 -12.92
C ALA A 67 1.62 4.87 -14.33
N ARG A 68 1.61 3.85 -15.18
CA ARG A 68 1.04 3.95 -16.53
C ARG A 68 -0.48 3.75 -16.47
N PRO A 69 -1.32 4.69 -16.96
CA PRO A 69 -2.76 4.54 -16.98
C PRO A 69 -3.24 3.62 -18.09
N PHE A 70 -4.44 3.05 -17.93
CA PHE A 70 -5.26 2.56 -19.05
C PHE A 70 -5.94 3.74 -19.73
N GLU A 71 -6.02 3.73 -21.06
CA GLU A 71 -6.66 4.75 -21.86
C GLU A 71 -7.97 4.23 -22.47
N THR A 72 -8.94 5.11 -22.60
CA THR A 72 -10.25 4.82 -23.21
C THR A 72 -10.78 6.04 -23.93
N HIS A 73 -11.75 5.86 -24.83
CA HIS A 73 -12.38 6.95 -25.57
C HIS A 73 -13.81 7.20 -25.12
N PHE A 74 -14.14 8.46 -24.83
CA PHE A 74 -15.49 8.88 -24.48
C PHE A 74 -16.22 9.38 -25.72
N ASN A 75 -17.01 8.52 -26.33
CA ASN A 75 -17.64 8.76 -27.61
C ASN A 75 -18.54 10.02 -27.64
N ALA A 76 -19.26 10.30 -26.57
CA ALA A 76 -20.20 11.43 -26.54
C ALA A 76 -19.52 12.80 -26.64
N LEU A 77 -18.32 12.94 -26.11
CA LEU A 77 -17.50 14.16 -26.17
C LEU A 77 -16.36 14.09 -27.18
N ASN A 78 -16.15 12.92 -27.79
CA ASN A 78 -15.02 12.64 -28.68
C ASN A 78 -13.68 13.00 -28.03
N GLU A 79 -13.49 12.57 -26.76
CA GLU A 79 -12.30 12.86 -25.94
C GLU A 79 -11.69 11.57 -25.43
N ASP A 80 -10.35 11.55 -25.33
CA ASP A 80 -9.63 10.44 -24.71
C ASP A 80 -9.56 10.66 -23.20
N LEU A 81 -9.97 9.65 -22.46
CA LEU A 81 -9.93 9.61 -21.01
C LEU A 81 -9.00 8.50 -20.54
N LYS A 82 -8.65 8.56 -19.28
CA LYS A 82 -7.81 7.57 -18.58
C LYS A 82 -8.54 7.00 -17.38
N LEU A 83 -8.26 5.74 -17.07
CA LEU A 83 -8.64 5.20 -15.77
C LEU A 83 -7.67 5.74 -14.70
N ARG A 84 -8.20 6.13 -13.54
CA ARG A 84 -7.40 6.71 -12.45
C ARG A 84 -6.36 5.72 -11.93
N ILE A 85 -5.17 6.21 -11.62
CA ILE A 85 -4.06 5.44 -11.03
C ILE A 85 -3.90 5.67 -9.53
N SER A 86 -4.59 6.67 -8.97
CA SER A 86 -4.58 7.11 -7.56
C SER A 86 -5.85 7.91 -7.28
N LEU A 87 -6.17 8.09 -6.00
CA LEU A 87 -7.30 8.90 -5.50
C LEU A 87 -6.87 10.33 -5.12
N GLU A 88 -5.56 10.56 -5.01
CA GLU A 88 -4.92 11.74 -4.42
C GLU A 88 -5.46 13.07 -4.90
N LEU A 89 -5.46 13.30 -6.22
CA LEU A 89 -5.70 14.65 -6.76
C LEU A 89 -7.11 15.15 -6.46
N TYR A 90 -8.11 14.28 -6.53
CA TYR A 90 -9.48 14.65 -6.23
C TYR A 90 -9.71 14.84 -4.73
N LEU A 91 -9.13 13.98 -3.88
CA LEU A 91 -9.23 14.11 -2.43
C LEU A 91 -8.58 15.42 -1.95
N LYS A 92 -7.42 15.79 -2.49
CA LYS A 92 -6.79 17.08 -2.19
C LYS A 92 -7.64 18.28 -2.63
N ARG A 93 -8.36 18.20 -3.75
CA ARG A 93 -9.31 19.23 -4.17
C ARG A 93 -10.47 19.38 -3.19
N LEU A 94 -10.95 18.29 -2.59
CA LEU A 94 -11.98 18.34 -1.56
C LEU A 94 -11.47 19.01 -0.29
N ILE A 95 -10.22 18.78 0.11
CA ILE A 95 -9.57 19.53 1.21
C ILE A 95 -9.54 21.04 0.90
N VAL A 96 -9.12 21.43 -0.31
CA VAL A 96 -9.15 22.84 -0.75
C VAL A 96 -10.58 23.40 -0.73
N GLY A 97 -11.56 22.56 -1.04
CA GLY A 97 -12.99 22.91 -0.98
C GLY A 97 -13.56 23.01 0.45
N GLY A 98 -12.75 22.78 1.49
CA GLY A 98 -13.14 22.93 2.90
C GLY A 98 -13.61 21.65 3.59
N LEU A 99 -13.50 20.47 2.96
CA LEU A 99 -13.74 19.19 3.62
C LEU A 99 -12.45 18.78 4.35
N GLU A 100 -12.39 19.02 5.65
CA GLU A 100 -11.15 18.92 6.43
C GLU A 100 -10.64 17.48 6.63
N LYS A 101 -11.52 16.47 6.56
CA LYS A 101 -11.19 15.05 6.72
C LYS A 101 -11.96 14.21 5.72
N VAL A 102 -11.27 13.66 4.73
CA VAL A 102 -11.89 12.84 3.69
C VAL A 102 -11.10 11.56 3.45
N TYR A 103 -11.79 10.50 3.05
CA TYR A 103 -11.18 9.29 2.56
C TYR A 103 -12.02 8.65 1.46
N GLU A 104 -11.39 7.85 0.63
CA GLU A 104 -12.05 7.01 -0.35
C GLU A 104 -11.43 5.61 -0.32
N ILE A 105 -12.28 4.58 -0.38
CA ILE A 105 -11.87 3.19 -0.62
C ILE A 105 -12.38 2.83 -2.01
N GLY A 106 -11.50 2.83 -2.99
CA GLY A 106 -11.89 2.69 -4.39
C GLY A 106 -10.98 1.83 -5.22
N ARG A 107 -11.40 1.53 -6.45
CA ARG A 107 -10.57 0.87 -7.43
C ARG A 107 -9.65 1.89 -8.12
N VAL A 108 -8.39 1.49 -8.28
CA VAL A 108 -7.41 2.16 -9.11
C VAL A 108 -6.84 1.18 -10.12
N PHE A 109 -6.27 1.71 -11.21
CA PHE A 109 -5.91 0.94 -12.38
C PHE A 109 -4.48 1.32 -12.82
N ARG A 110 -3.59 0.34 -12.95
CA ARG A 110 -2.21 0.55 -13.41
C ARG A 110 -1.90 -0.43 -14.52
N ASN A 111 -1.61 0.10 -15.70
CA ASN A 111 -1.30 -0.68 -16.91
C ASN A 111 0.21 -1.01 -16.94
N GLU A 112 0.61 -1.85 -16.01
CA GLU A 112 1.98 -2.29 -15.79
C GLU A 112 2.06 -3.82 -15.83
N GLY A 113 3.19 -4.39 -15.41
CA GLY A 113 3.38 -5.83 -15.37
C GLY A 113 2.37 -6.55 -14.47
N LEU A 114 2.15 -7.82 -14.76
CA LEU A 114 1.31 -8.72 -13.97
C LEU A 114 2.18 -9.75 -13.27
N ASP A 115 2.08 -9.84 -11.96
CA ASP A 115 2.73 -10.87 -11.15
C ASP A 115 1.84 -11.30 -9.98
N THR A 116 2.38 -12.10 -9.06
CA THR A 116 1.62 -12.60 -7.89
C THR A 116 1.26 -11.52 -6.88
N ARG A 117 1.86 -10.33 -6.96
CA ARG A 117 1.66 -9.20 -6.04
C ARG A 117 0.99 -8.00 -6.72
N HIS A 118 1.08 -7.90 -8.05
CA HIS A 118 0.59 -6.76 -8.82
C HIS A 118 -0.55 -7.16 -9.74
N ASN A 119 -1.73 -6.63 -9.46
CA ASN A 119 -2.88 -6.71 -10.35
C ASN A 119 -3.05 -5.37 -11.10
N PRO A 120 -3.53 -5.39 -12.36
CA PRO A 120 -3.79 -4.17 -13.10
C PRO A 120 -4.91 -3.31 -12.49
N GLU A 121 -5.79 -3.90 -11.70
CA GLU A 121 -6.79 -3.21 -10.89
C GLU A 121 -6.74 -3.71 -9.45
N PHE A 122 -6.81 -2.80 -8.49
CA PHE A 122 -6.80 -3.15 -7.07
C PHE A 122 -7.55 -2.12 -6.24
N THR A 123 -7.93 -2.50 -5.03
CA THR A 123 -8.57 -1.59 -4.07
C THR A 123 -7.48 -0.81 -3.33
N LEU A 124 -7.58 0.51 -3.37
CA LEU A 124 -6.74 1.43 -2.64
C LEU A 124 -7.59 2.25 -1.69
N MET A 125 -7.08 2.53 -0.52
CA MET A 125 -7.63 3.52 0.39
C MET A 125 -6.65 4.68 0.48
N GLU A 126 -7.12 5.88 0.22
CA GLU A 126 -6.38 7.11 0.53
C GLU A 126 -7.23 7.98 1.45
N LEU A 127 -6.58 8.68 2.36
CA LEU A 127 -7.21 9.59 3.30
C LEU A 127 -6.38 10.85 3.47
N TYR A 128 -7.06 11.98 3.65
CA TYR A 128 -6.45 13.29 3.77
C TYR A 128 -7.10 14.06 4.91
N GLN A 129 -6.29 14.74 5.68
CA GLN A 129 -6.72 15.57 6.80
C GLN A 129 -6.01 16.91 6.77
N ALA A 130 -6.77 17.98 6.87
CA ALA A 130 -6.25 19.33 7.05
C ALA A 130 -5.75 19.54 8.49
N TYR A 131 -4.86 20.51 8.68
CA TYR A 131 -4.37 20.96 10.00
C TYR A 131 -3.70 19.88 10.84
N THR A 132 -3.08 18.90 10.18
CA THR A 132 -2.27 17.86 10.81
C THR A 132 -0.93 17.73 10.11
N ASP A 133 0.01 17.02 10.72
CA ASP A 133 1.28 16.65 10.13
C ASP A 133 1.44 15.12 10.01
N TYR A 134 2.62 14.68 9.60
CA TYR A 134 2.90 13.26 9.46
C TYR A 134 2.86 12.51 10.80
N HIS A 135 3.12 13.16 11.94
CA HIS A 135 2.98 12.53 13.26
C HIS A 135 1.53 12.19 13.57
N GLY A 136 0.61 13.13 13.30
CA GLY A 136 -0.83 12.87 13.44
C GLY A 136 -1.32 11.74 12.53
N MET A 137 -0.76 11.64 11.32
CA MET A 137 -1.09 10.56 10.40
C MET A 137 -0.50 9.20 10.84
N MET A 138 0.69 9.20 11.47
CA MET A 138 1.26 8.01 12.12
C MET A 138 0.38 7.52 13.26
N ASP A 139 -0.08 8.42 14.13
CA ASP A 139 -1.00 8.09 15.22
C ASP A 139 -2.32 7.52 14.73
N LEU A 140 -2.92 8.15 13.72
CA LEU A 140 -4.15 7.69 13.10
C LEU A 140 -3.98 6.27 12.52
N THR A 141 -2.90 6.03 11.79
CA THR A 141 -2.60 4.75 11.16
C THR A 141 -2.39 3.66 12.21
N GLU A 142 -1.54 3.90 13.20
CA GLU A 142 -1.25 2.96 14.27
C GLU A 142 -2.53 2.56 15.04
N ASN A 143 -3.35 3.55 15.39
CA ASN A 143 -4.62 3.31 16.09
C ASN A 143 -5.65 2.58 15.22
N MET A 144 -5.69 2.86 13.90
CA MET A 144 -6.55 2.16 12.96
C MET A 144 -6.17 0.68 12.86
N TYR A 145 -4.89 0.33 12.72
CA TYR A 145 -4.44 -1.06 12.70
C TYR A 145 -4.83 -1.81 13.98
N ARG A 146 -4.61 -1.18 15.13
CA ARG A 146 -4.97 -1.73 16.44
C ARG A 146 -6.48 -1.96 16.56
N PHE A 147 -7.28 -0.97 16.17
CA PHE A 147 -8.74 -1.05 16.18
C PHE A 147 -9.25 -2.17 15.26
N VAL A 148 -8.76 -2.22 14.01
CA VAL A 148 -9.19 -3.23 13.03
C VAL A 148 -8.82 -4.65 13.49
N ALA A 149 -7.62 -4.86 14.03
CA ALA A 149 -7.22 -6.16 14.56
C ALA A 149 -8.14 -6.60 15.70
N GLN A 150 -8.41 -5.71 16.66
CA GLN A 150 -9.30 -6.00 17.79
C GLN A 150 -10.75 -6.26 17.34
N GLU A 151 -11.29 -5.48 16.42
CA GLU A 151 -12.67 -5.61 15.93
C GLU A 151 -12.87 -6.90 15.11
N VAL A 152 -11.90 -7.27 14.28
CA VAL A 152 -12.04 -8.39 13.33
C VAL A 152 -11.57 -9.71 13.93
N LEU A 153 -10.50 -9.71 14.72
CA LEU A 153 -9.85 -10.90 15.23
C LEU A 153 -10.09 -11.10 16.74
N GLY A 154 -10.56 -10.09 17.48
CA GLY A 154 -10.67 -10.09 18.92
C GLY A 154 -9.33 -10.01 19.66
N THR A 155 -8.24 -9.76 18.94
CA THR A 155 -6.88 -9.67 19.50
C THR A 155 -6.00 -8.80 18.63
N THR A 156 -4.99 -8.16 19.23
CA THR A 156 -3.92 -7.45 18.53
C THR A 156 -2.71 -8.33 18.22
N GLN A 157 -2.67 -9.53 18.80
CA GLN A 157 -1.59 -10.49 18.56
C GLN A 157 -1.93 -11.33 17.34
N ILE A 158 -1.08 -11.25 16.31
CA ILE A 158 -1.23 -11.94 15.04
C ILE A 158 0.03 -12.71 14.68
N VAL A 159 -0.09 -13.66 13.78
CA VAL A 159 1.06 -14.32 13.13
C VAL A 159 0.96 -14.04 11.64
N TYR A 160 1.96 -13.39 11.08
CA TYR A 160 2.05 -13.12 9.65
C TYR A 160 3.28 -13.78 9.05
N LYS A 161 3.09 -14.66 8.07
CA LYS A 161 4.17 -15.46 7.45
C LYS A 161 5.08 -16.17 8.46
N GLY A 162 4.49 -16.66 9.58
CA GLY A 162 5.22 -17.32 10.66
C GLY A 162 5.88 -16.37 11.68
N ILE A 163 5.80 -15.06 11.48
CA ILE A 163 6.36 -14.06 12.39
C ILE A 163 5.27 -13.61 13.36
N PRO A 164 5.46 -13.77 14.69
CA PRO A 164 4.53 -13.26 15.68
C PRO A 164 4.64 -11.74 15.77
N MET A 165 3.51 -11.04 15.72
CA MET A 165 3.42 -9.59 15.79
C MET A 165 2.35 -9.16 16.80
N ASP A 166 2.61 -8.10 17.54
CA ASP A 166 1.64 -7.50 18.44
C ASP A 166 1.34 -6.05 18.03
N LEU A 167 0.22 -5.88 17.31
CA LEU A 167 -0.26 -4.58 16.86
C LEU A 167 -0.77 -3.69 18.02
N GLY A 168 -0.86 -4.22 19.24
CA GLY A 168 -1.18 -3.46 20.45
C GLY A 168 -0.02 -2.65 21.00
N LYS A 169 1.23 -2.99 20.62
CA LYS A 169 2.43 -2.24 21.01
C LYS A 169 2.59 -0.99 20.16
N PRO A 170 3.26 0.06 20.67
CA PRO A 170 3.63 1.21 19.86
C PRO A 170 4.47 0.79 18.65
N PHE A 171 4.19 1.36 17.47
CA PHE A 171 4.98 1.13 16.28
C PHE A 171 6.29 1.92 16.37
N GLU A 172 7.38 1.30 15.95
CA GLU A 172 8.67 1.98 15.88
C GLU A 172 8.61 3.09 14.82
N ARG A 173 9.01 4.30 15.22
CA ARG A 173 9.11 5.47 14.34
C ARG A 173 10.57 5.77 14.14
N ILE A 174 11.06 5.52 12.95
CA ILE A 174 12.47 5.64 12.60
C ILE A 174 12.59 6.44 11.30
N THR A 175 13.60 7.32 11.22
CA THR A 175 13.89 8.02 9.96
C THR A 175 14.49 7.05 8.95
N MET A 176 14.40 7.39 7.64
CA MET A 176 15.01 6.58 6.58
C MET A 176 16.52 6.41 6.80
N VAL A 177 17.21 7.48 7.20
CA VAL A 177 18.65 7.47 7.48
C VAL A 177 18.99 6.55 8.66
N ASP A 178 18.25 6.66 9.76
CA ASP A 178 18.46 5.81 10.93
C ASP A 178 18.10 4.35 10.65
N ALA A 179 17.09 4.11 9.81
CA ALA A 179 16.71 2.77 9.40
C ALA A 179 17.82 2.10 8.55
N VAL A 180 18.37 2.82 7.57
CA VAL A 180 19.52 2.34 6.78
C VAL A 180 20.73 2.10 7.68
N LYS A 181 21.00 2.99 8.64
CA LYS A 181 22.07 2.77 9.62
C LYS A 181 21.83 1.51 10.45
N LYS A 182 20.61 1.29 10.93
CA LYS A 182 20.25 0.15 11.77
C LYS A 182 20.35 -1.19 11.03
N TYR A 183 19.89 -1.25 9.79
CA TYR A 183 19.71 -2.51 9.06
C TYR A 183 20.76 -2.78 7.99
N ALA A 184 21.33 -1.76 7.36
CA ALA A 184 22.42 -1.87 6.40
C ALA A 184 23.80 -1.58 7.02
N GLY A 185 23.86 -1.03 8.23
CA GLY A 185 25.12 -0.66 8.89
C GLY A 185 25.80 0.60 8.33
N VAL A 186 25.12 1.35 7.46
CA VAL A 186 25.66 2.53 6.78
C VAL A 186 25.10 3.81 7.39
N ASP A 187 25.96 4.62 8.00
CA ASP A 187 25.57 5.95 8.50
C ASP A 187 25.55 6.97 7.37
N TRP A 188 24.35 7.25 6.87
CA TRP A 188 24.17 8.20 5.75
C TRP A 188 24.49 9.66 6.10
N ASN A 189 24.59 9.99 7.38
CA ASN A 189 25.03 11.32 7.81
C ASN A 189 26.52 11.56 7.53
N GLU A 190 27.31 10.49 7.39
CA GLU A 190 28.75 10.56 7.06
C GLU A 190 29.00 10.60 5.55
N VAL A 191 27.96 10.40 4.73
CA VAL A 191 28.04 10.41 3.27
C VAL A 191 27.86 11.84 2.77
N GLU A 192 28.93 12.51 2.37
CA GLU A 192 28.90 13.91 1.94
C GLU A 192 28.67 14.02 0.43
N THR A 193 29.31 13.19 -0.38
CA THR A 193 29.32 13.31 -1.85
C THR A 193 28.55 12.19 -2.55
N LEU A 194 28.23 12.42 -3.84
CA LEU A 194 27.62 11.40 -4.69
C LEU A 194 28.59 10.24 -4.96
N GLU A 195 29.87 10.54 -5.09
CA GLU A 195 30.92 9.53 -5.32
C GLU A 195 30.98 8.55 -4.15
N GLN A 196 30.99 9.05 -2.91
CA GLN A 196 30.96 8.22 -1.70
C GLN A 196 29.68 7.35 -1.66
N ALA A 197 28.52 7.92 -2.01
CA ALA A 197 27.28 7.15 -2.07
C ALA A 197 27.35 6.00 -3.09
N ARG A 198 27.95 6.24 -4.26
CA ARG A 198 28.14 5.24 -5.31
C ARG A 198 29.16 4.16 -4.92
N GLU A 199 30.20 4.51 -4.19
CA GLU A 199 31.17 3.54 -3.66
C GLU A 199 30.50 2.61 -2.64
N LEU A 200 29.76 3.17 -1.69
CA LEU A 200 28.96 2.39 -0.71
C LEU A 200 27.95 1.46 -1.39
N ALA A 201 27.27 1.95 -2.44
CA ALA A 201 26.33 1.12 -3.19
C ALA A 201 27.04 -0.10 -3.82
N LYS A 202 28.25 0.09 -4.39
CA LYS A 202 29.04 -1.02 -4.94
C LYS A 202 29.50 -1.99 -3.85
N GLU A 203 29.97 -1.50 -2.72
CA GLU A 203 30.40 -2.32 -1.58
C GLU A 203 29.27 -3.20 -1.03
N HIS A 204 28.03 -2.68 -1.03
CA HIS A 204 26.86 -3.39 -0.52
C HIS A 204 26.05 -4.11 -1.61
N ASN A 205 26.55 -4.16 -2.86
CA ASN A 205 25.88 -4.74 -4.03
C ASN A 205 24.48 -4.14 -4.31
N VAL A 206 24.30 -2.86 -4.04
CA VAL A 206 23.09 -2.10 -4.39
C VAL A 206 23.25 -1.59 -5.83
N GLU A 207 22.36 -2.03 -6.71
CA GLU A 207 22.39 -1.60 -8.12
C GLU A 207 21.88 -0.17 -8.26
N PHE A 208 22.57 0.65 -9.06
CA PHE A 208 22.16 2.03 -9.34
C PHE A 208 22.49 2.43 -10.78
N GLU A 209 21.76 3.42 -11.30
CA GLU A 209 21.97 4.00 -12.61
C GLU A 209 22.78 5.31 -12.51
N GLU A 210 23.40 5.74 -13.61
CA GLU A 210 24.20 6.98 -13.66
C GLU A 210 23.39 8.24 -13.33
N ARG A 211 22.08 8.24 -13.62
CA ARG A 211 21.17 9.35 -13.32
C ARG A 211 20.87 9.51 -11.84
N HIS A 212 21.09 8.49 -11.01
CA HIS A 212 20.78 8.51 -9.59
C HIS A 212 21.66 9.49 -8.84
N LYS A 213 21.03 10.34 -8.04
CA LYS A 213 21.65 11.27 -7.11
C LYS A 213 21.85 10.61 -5.74
N LYS A 214 22.51 11.29 -4.83
CA LYS A 214 22.78 10.78 -3.48
C LYS A 214 21.53 10.33 -2.72
N GLY A 215 20.43 11.11 -2.84
CA GLY A 215 19.15 10.74 -2.21
C GLY A 215 18.48 9.53 -2.84
N ASP A 216 18.62 9.36 -4.15
CA ASP A 216 18.07 8.18 -4.85
C ASP A 216 18.82 6.92 -4.41
N ILE A 217 20.15 7.01 -4.21
CA ILE A 217 20.95 5.88 -3.71
C ILE A 217 20.59 5.53 -2.27
N LEU A 218 20.33 6.53 -1.40
CA LEU A 218 19.77 6.27 -0.05
C LEU A 218 18.46 5.49 -0.13
N ASN A 219 17.57 5.86 -1.04
CA ASN A 219 16.30 5.17 -1.24
C ASN A 219 16.52 3.73 -1.69
N LEU A 220 17.47 3.46 -2.60
CA LEU A 220 17.83 2.10 -3.02
C LEU A 220 18.36 1.26 -1.84
N PHE A 221 19.16 1.84 -0.94
CA PHE A 221 19.56 1.16 0.31
C PHE A 221 18.36 0.84 1.20
N PHE A 222 17.42 1.78 1.31
CA PHE A 222 16.22 1.56 2.08
C PHE A 222 15.37 0.44 1.48
N GLU A 223 15.18 0.43 0.16
CA GLU A 223 14.43 -0.61 -0.56
C GLU A 223 15.07 -1.99 -0.37
N GLU A 224 16.40 -2.10 -0.45
CA GLU A 224 17.10 -3.38 -0.37
C GLU A 224 17.13 -3.96 1.06
N PHE A 225 17.42 -3.13 2.08
CA PHE A 225 17.74 -3.62 3.42
C PHE A 225 16.64 -3.38 4.46
N VAL A 226 15.72 -2.45 4.22
CA VAL A 226 14.76 -2.01 5.24
C VAL A 226 13.32 -2.32 4.85
N GLU A 227 13.00 -2.13 3.59
CA GLU A 227 11.61 -2.12 3.11
C GLU A 227 10.86 -3.39 3.48
N GLU A 228 11.45 -4.57 3.30
CA GLU A 228 10.83 -5.85 3.65
C GLU A 228 10.64 -6.08 5.16
N LEU A 229 11.32 -5.29 6.01
CA LEU A 229 11.22 -5.35 7.47
C LEU A 229 10.16 -4.38 8.02
N SER A 230 9.62 -3.51 7.19
CA SER A 230 8.62 -2.51 7.54
C SER A 230 7.22 -3.11 7.61
N LEU A 231 6.40 -2.68 8.58
CA LEU A 231 4.96 -3.00 8.63
C LEU A 231 4.21 -2.55 7.38
N ILE A 232 4.66 -1.49 6.72
CA ILE A 232 4.07 -0.98 5.48
C ILE A 232 4.23 -2.00 4.35
N HIS A 233 5.35 -2.72 4.31
CA HIS A 233 5.63 -3.77 3.30
C HIS A 233 4.90 -5.08 3.55
N ILE A 234 4.42 -5.27 4.74
CA ILE A 234 3.51 -6.36 5.05
C ILE A 234 2.13 -6.11 4.42
N SER A 235 1.78 -4.86 4.15
CA SER A 235 0.45 -4.43 3.72
C SER A 235 0.36 -3.86 2.30
N GLU A 236 1.45 -3.39 1.68
CA GLU A 236 1.40 -2.84 0.32
C GLU A 236 2.11 -3.75 -0.70
N PRO A 237 1.56 -3.89 -1.93
CA PRO A 237 2.32 -4.42 -3.04
C PRO A 237 3.45 -3.44 -3.38
N THR A 238 4.69 -3.90 -3.31
CA THR A 238 5.87 -3.12 -3.62
C THR A 238 5.76 -2.44 -4.97
N ARG A 239 5.96 -1.12 -4.98
CA ARG A 239 6.25 -0.37 -6.20
C ARG A 239 7.65 -0.76 -6.67
N ARG A 240 7.76 -1.75 -7.56
CA ARG A 240 8.91 -1.85 -8.44
C ARG A 240 8.46 -1.40 -9.81
N SER A 241 8.96 -0.24 -10.19
CA SER A 241 8.89 0.32 -11.56
C SER A 241 9.64 -0.56 -12.53
#